data_38af8748bc966957dc2c658c104437e4
#
_entry.id   38af8748bc966957dc2c658c104437e4
#
_cell.length_a   1.000
_cell.length_b   1.000
_cell.length_c   1.000
_cell.angle_alpha   90.00
_cell.angle_beta   90.00
_cell.angle_gamma   90.00
#
_symmetry.space_group_name_H-M   'P 1'
#
loop_
_entity.id
_entity.type
_entity.pdbx_description
1 polymer ?
#
loop_
_entity_poly.entity_id
_entity_poly.type
_entity_poly.pdbx_seq_one_letter_code
_entity_poly.pdbx_strand_id
1 'polypeptide(L)'
;MRIDLFDSGCFRIAVPEGWMAFCGIDSECRTTQKKVHIFKEAKLETDIFTHAGLTICFFGKEDYYLSPKFFYDNVVDMEPFTLGAYTWNGYTCTSFGYPYTMLEAKHDGCVFQVMILTKNGEYEISLTDADVQSILTSLTQTN
;
A
#
# COMPACT_ATOMS: atom_id res chain seq x y z
N MET A 1 -22.07 12.32 -1.49
CA MET A 1 -20.92 11.58 -2.06
C MET A 1 -20.83 10.21 -1.39
N ARG A 2 -20.76 9.18 -2.17
CA ARG A 2 -20.64 7.82 -1.65
C ARG A 2 -19.17 7.47 -1.49
N ILE A 3 -18.80 6.94 -0.31
CA ILE A 3 -17.45 6.43 -0.03
C ILE A 3 -17.56 4.92 0.08
N ASP A 4 -16.87 4.21 -0.80
CA ASP A 4 -16.78 2.76 -0.71
C ASP A 4 -15.66 2.40 0.25
N LEU A 5 -15.87 1.33 1.01
CA LEU A 5 -14.88 0.78 1.92
C LEU A 5 -14.55 -0.65 1.51
N PHE A 6 -13.30 -1.01 1.63
CA PHE A 6 -12.84 -2.38 1.43
C PHE A 6 -12.27 -2.90 2.74
N ASP A 7 -12.82 -4.01 3.22
CA ASP A 7 -12.37 -4.67 4.46
C ASP A 7 -11.82 -6.04 4.10
N SER A 8 -10.54 -6.26 4.32
CA SER A 8 -9.90 -7.53 4.02
C SER A 8 -10.10 -8.58 5.12
N GLY A 9 -10.57 -8.15 6.30
CA GLY A 9 -10.61 -8.96 7.50
C GLY A 9 -9.48 -8.62 8.49
N CYS A 10 -8.37 -8.08 8.01
CA CYS A 10 -7.27 -7.62 8.85
C CYS A 10 -7.28 -6.10 8.99
N PHE A 11 -7.68 -5.39 7.95
CA PHE A 11 -7.75 -3.94 7.96
C PHE A 11 -8.78 -3.45 6.94
N ARG A 12 -9.09 -2.18 7.02
CA ARG A 12 -10.10 -1.53 6.19
C ARG A 12 -9.54 -0.25 5.61
N ILE A 13 -9.89 0.03 4.35
CA ILE A 13 -9.47 1.24 3.64
C ILE A 13 -10.65 1.82 2.85
N ALA A 14 -10.61 3.13 2.59
CA ALA A 14 -11.50 3.77 1.65
C ALA A 14 -11.05 3.45 0.22
N VAL A 15 -12.00 3.26 -0.68
CA VAL A 15 -11.73 3.04 -2.10
C VAL A 15 -12.24 4.27 -2.85
N PRO A 16 -11.36 5.16 -3.29
CA PRO A 16 -11.78 6.34 -4.06
C PRO A 16 -12.46 5.94 -5.36
N GLU A 17 -13.30 6.84 -5.86
CA GLU A 17 -13.97 6.61 -7.14
C GLU A 17 -12.94 6.37 -8.24
N GLY A 18 -13.18 5.34 -9.05
CA GLY A 18 -12.29 4.97 -10.15
C GLY A 18 -11.15 4.04 -9.75
N TRP A 19 -11.06 3.68 -8.47
CA TRP A 19 -10.05 2.74 -7.99
C TRP A 19 -10.68 1.37 -7.76
N MET A 20 -9.85 0.32 -7.76
CA MET A 20 -10.29 -1.05 -7.46
C MET A 20 -9.38 -1.65 -6.39
N ALA A 21 -9.99 -2.28 -5.38
CA ALA A 21 -9.28 -2.96 -4.31
C ALA A 21 -9.63 -4.44 -4.28
N PHE A 22 -8.65 -5.28 -4.00
CA PHE A 22 -8.85 -6.72 -3.85
C PHE A 22 -7.71 -7.31 -3.03
N CYS A 23 -7.97 -8.48 -2.41
CA CYS A 23 -6.95 -9.21 -1.65
C CYS A 23 -5.90 -9.80 -2.58
N GLY A 24 -4.63 -9.71 -2.15
CA GLY A 24 -3.52 -10.28 -2.89
C GLY A 24 -3.27 -11.74 -2.55
N ILE A 25 -2.12 -12.23 -2.99
CA ILE A 25 -1.72 -13.63 -2.86
C ILE A 25 -0.51 -13.71 -1.94
N ASP A 26 -0.48 -14.71 -1.05
CA ASP A 26 0.66 -14.95 -0.16
C ASP A 26 1.72 -15.84 -0.83
N SER A 27 2.79 -16.15 -0.09
CA SER A 27 3.89 -16.98 -0.58
C SER A 27 3.49 -18.40 -0.95
N GLU A 28 2.33 -18.88 -0.50
CA GLU A 28 1.79 -20.18 -0.84
C GLU A 28 0.85 -20.13 -2.03
N CYS A 29 0.80 -19.00 -2.72
CA CYS A 29 -0.05 -18.75 -3.90
C CYS A 29 -1.54 -18.86 -3.58
N ARG A 30 -1.93 -18.44 -2.37
CA ARG A 30 -3.33 -18.38 -1.94
C ARG A 30 -3.74 -16.95 -1.63
N THR A 31 -5.00 -16.64 -1.86
CA THR A 31 -5.56 -15.34 -1.46
C THR A 31 -5.39 -15.15 0.05
N THR A 32 -4.91 -13.99 0.46
CA THR A 32 -4.69 -13.67 1.87
C THR A 32 -5.39 -12.38 2.26
N GLN A 33 -5.86 -12.31 3.50
CA GLN A 33 -6.45 -11.10 4.08
C GLN A 33 -5.39 -10.07 4.50
N LYS A 34 -4.12 -10.48 4.51
CA LYS A 34 -3.01 -9.63 4.97
C LYS A 34 -2.44 -8.73 3.89
N LYS A 35 -2.82 -8.93 2.63
CA LYS A 35 -2.31 -8.14 1.50
C LYS A 35 -3.47 -7.64 0.66
N VAL A 36 -3.49 -6.34 0.39
CA VAL A 36 -4.51 -5.72 -0.44
C VAL A 36 -3.83 -4.88 -1.51
N HIS A 37 -4.26 -5.09 -2.75
CA HIS A 37 -3.91 -4.22 -3.87
C HIS A 37 -5.03 -3.21 -4.09
N ILE A 38 -4.69 -1.93 -4.24
CA ILE A 38 -5.64 -0.89 -4.60
C ILE A 38 -5.01 -0.02 -5.68
N PHE A 39 -5.58 -0.08 -6.88
CA PHE A 39 -4.97 0.52 -8.07
C PHE A 39 -5.92 1.47 -8.78
N LYS A 40 -5.36 2.56 -9.28
CA LYS A 40 -6.10 3.63 -9.94
C LYS A 40 -6.57 3.19 -11.30
N GLU A 41 -7.88 3.39 -11.57
CA GLU A 41 -8.53 3.08 -12.85
C GLU A 41 -8.45 1.60 -13.24
N ALA A 42 -8.07 0.73 -12.31
CA ALA A 42 -8.04 -0.70 -12.57
C ALA A 42 -9.45 -1.27 -12.63
N LYS A 43 -9.66 -2.21 -13.54
CA LYS A 43 -10.95 -2.89 -13.73
C LYS A 43 -10.82 -4.40 -13.60
N LEU A 44 -9.60 -4.92 -13.74
CA LEU A 44 -9.27 -6.33 -13.60
C LEU A 44 -8.11 -6.47 -12.63
N GLU A 45 -8.03 -7.61 -11.95
CA GLU A 45 -6.93 -7.85 -11.01
C GLU A 45 -5.57 -7.83 -11.71
N THR A 46 -5.50 -8.24 -12.97
CA THR A 46 -4.25 -8.21 -13.75
C THR A 46 -3.79 -6.79 -14.07
N ASP A 47 -4.62 -5.78 -13.85
CA ASP A 47 -4.24 -4.39 -14.10
C ASP A 47 -3.15 -3.90 -13.16
N ILE A 48 -2.84 -4.64 -12.08
CA ILE A 48 -1.69 -4.30 -11.23
C ILE A 48 -0.36 -4.32 -11.99
N PHE A 49 -0.30 -5.03 -13.10
CA PHE A 49 0.92 -5.08 -13.92
C PHE A 49 1.07 -3.90 -14.88
N THR A 50 0.01 -3.14 -15.10
CA THR A 50 0.01 -2.05 -16.09
C THR A 50 -0.36 -0.68 -15.50
N HIS A 51 -0.92 -0.64 -14.28
CA HIS A 51 -1.41 0.59 -13.65
C HIS A 51 -0.54 0.97 -12.46
N ALA A 52 -0.72 2.19 -11.97
CA ALA A 52 -0.11 2.66 -10.73
C ALA A 52 -1.07 2.43 -9.57
N GLY A 53 -0.54 2.20 -8.39
CA GLY A 53 -1.37 1.93 -7.22
C GLY A 53 -0.57 1.58 -5.99
N LEU A 54 -1.29 1.12 -4.97
CA LEU A 54 -0.72 0.75 -3.68
C LEU A 54 -0.90 -0.74 -3.43
N THR A 55 0.10 -1.35 -2.82
CA THR A 55 -0.03 -2.67 -2.21
C THR A 55 0.21 -2.50 -0.72
N ILE A 56 -0.79 -2.85 0.08
CA ILE A 56 -0.76 -2.70 1.53
C ILE A 56 -0.65 -4.07 2.16
N CYS A 57 0.39 -4.28 2.95
CA CYS A 57 0.63 -5.55 3.64
C CYS A 57 0.56 -5.34 5.14
N PHE A 58 -0.15 -6.23 5.82
CA PHE A 58 -0.28 -6.23 7.27
C PHE A 58 0.53 -7.38 7.87
N PHE A 59 1.34 -7.04 8.88
CA PHE A 59 2.11 -8.02 9.66
C PHE A 59 1.62 -7.95 11.10
N GLY A 60 0.98 -9.02 11.57
CA GLY A 60 0.50 -9.11 12.94
C GLY A 60 1.65 -9.37 13.92
N LYS A 61 1.30 -9.44 15.21
CA LYS A 61 2.30 -9.65 16.29
C LYS A 61 3.07 -10.96 16.12
N GLU A 62 2.46 -11.96 15.48
CA GLU A 62 3.05 -13.27 15.29
C GLU A 62 3.83 -13.38 13.99
N ASP A 63 3.73 -12.38 13.13
CA ASP A 63 4.42 -12.40 11.85
C ASP A 63 5.82 -11.79 12.00
N TYR A 64 6.74 -12.32 11.21
CA TYR A 64 8.07 -11.74 11.13
C TYR A 64 8.11 -10.68 10.04
N TYR A 65 8.54 -9.47 10.40
CA TYR A 65 8.70 -8.39 9.45
C TYR A 65 10.16 -7.98 9.34
N LEU A 66 10.69 -8.03 8.12
CA LEU A 66 12.01 -7.49 7.80
C LEU A 66 11.83 -6.47 6.69
N SER A 67 12.26 -5.24 6.94
CA SER A 67 12.17 -4.20 5.92
C SER A 67 12.99 -4.58 4.69
N PRO A 68 12.41 -4.52 3.48
CA PRO A 68 13.12 -4.84 2.25
C PRO A 68 13.99 -3.69 1.74
N LYS A 69 14.16 -2.64 2.52
CA LYS A 69 14.84 -1.40 2.11
C LYS A 69 16.19 -1.65 1.46
N PHE A 70 16.98 -2.59 1.99
CA PHE A 70 18.33 -2.87 1.52
C PHE A 70 18.37 -3.64 0.19
N PHE A 71 17.23 -4.14 -0.27
CA PHE A 71 17.15 -4.86 -1.54
C PHE A 71 16.78 -3.97 -2.73
N TYR A 72 16.48 -2.70 -2.48
CA TYR A 72 16.06 -1.76 -3.53
C TYR A 72 17.20 -0.83 -3.93
N ASP A 73 17.08 -0.27 -5.14
CA ASP A 73 18.05 0.68 -5.69
C ASP A 73 17.60 2.11 -5.43
N ASN A 74 18.57 3.03 -5.41
CA ASN A 74 18.31 4.47 -5.34
C ASN A 74 17.46 4.89 -4.14
N VAL A 75 17.74 4.29 -2.98
CA VAL A 75 16.97 4.55 -1.76
C VAL A 75 17.28 5.95 -1.22
N VAL A 76 16.22 6.74 -1.02
CA VAL A 76 16.32 8.08 -0.40
C VAL A 76 15.30 8.16 0.72
N ASP A 77 15.78 8.31 1.96
CA ASP A 77 14.89 8.40 3.12
C ASP A 77 14.06 9.69 3.11
N MET A 78 12.85 9.58 3.64
CA MET A 78 11.92 10.69 3.84
C MET A 78 11.82 11.00 5.32
N GLU A 79 11.45 12.25 5.64
CA GLU A 79 11.13 12.60 7.02
C GLU A 79 9.87 11.84 7.46
N PRO A 80 9.83 11.32 8.69
CA PRO A 80 8.61 10.69 9.21
C PRO A 80 7.44 11.67 9.22
N PHE A 81 6.24 11.14 8.99
CA PHE A 81 5.03 11.96 9.00
C PHE A 81 3.86 11.17 9.58
N THR A 82 2.89 11.88 10.12
CA THR A 82 1.66 11.29 10.65
C THR A 82 0.54 11.51 9.66
N LEU A 83 -0.18 10.44 9.33
CA LEU A 83 -1.32 10.50 8.42
C LEU A 83 -2.35 9.47 8.87
N GLY A 84 -3.57 9.93 9.18
CA GLY A 84 -4.58 9.08 9.76
C GLY A 84 -4.17 8.61 11.15
N ALA A 85 -4.31 7.32 11.41
CA ALA A 85 -4.03 6.74 12.73
C ALA A 85 -2.56 6.41 12.97
N TYR A 86 -1.69 6.54 11.96
CA TYR A 86 -0.33 6.01 12.04
C TYR A 86 0.73 7.06 11.73
N THR A 87 1.92 6.84 12.32
CA THR A 87 3.12 7.56 11.94
C THR A 87 3.91 6.70 10.98
N TRP A 88 4.25 7.26 9.85
CA TRP A 88 4.89 6.56 8.75
C TRP A 88 6.37 6.93 8.65
N ASN A 89 7.19 5.92 8.47
CA ASN A 89 8.57 6.08 8.04
C ASN A 89 8.65 5.65 6.59
N GLY A 90 9.21 6.48 5.74
CA GLY A 90 9.20 6.21 4.32
C GLY A 90 10.50 6.48 3.63
N TYR A 91 10.59 5.99 2.41
CA TYR A 91 11.69 6.24 1.50
C TYR A 91 11.20 6.08 0.07
N THR A 92 11.91 6.71 -0.86
CA THR A 92 11.69 6.46 -2.28
C THR A 92 12.79 5.54 -2.77
N CYS A 93 12.48 4.76 -3.80
CA CYS A 93 13.43 3.79 -4.35
C CYS A 93 13.00 3.37 -5.76
N THR A 94 13.81 2.52 -6.38
CA THR A 94 13.44 1.84 -7.61
C THR A 94 13.61 0.34 -7.40
N SER A 95 12.74 -0.43 -8.05
CA SER A 95 12.81 -1.89 -8.07
C SER A 95 12.54 -2.35 -9.49
N PHE A 96 13.48 -3.06 -10.09
CA PHE A 96 13.40 -3.47 -11.50
C PHE A 96 13.10 -2.29 -12.44
N GLY A 97 13.65 -1.10 -12.11
CA GLY A 97 13.44 0.10 -12.90
C GLY A 97 12.16 0.86 -12.63
N TYR A 98 11.25 0.34 -11.80
CA TYR A 98 10.01 1.01 -11.46
C TYR A 98 10.17 1.87 -10.21
N PRO A 99 9.63 3.11 -10.20
CA PRO A 99 9.74 3.98 -9.03
C PRO A 99 8.69 3.65 -7.97
N TYR A 100 9.11 3.62 -6.72
CA TYR A 100 8.24 3.36 -5.58
C TYR A 100 8.44 4.40 -4.49
N THR A 101 7.35 4.70 -3.78
CA THR A 101 7.40 5.30 -2.46
C THR A 101 6.99 4.19 -1.48
N MET A 102 7.89 3.87 -0.55
CA MET A 102 7.69 2.79 0.41
C MET A 102 7.42 3.38 1.79
N LEU A 103 6.38 2.90 2.46
CA LEU A 103 6.00 3.38 3.79
C LEU A 103 5.91 2.22 4.76
N GLU A 104 6.34 2.45 6.00
CA GLU A 104 6.25 1.49 7.09
C GLU A 104 5.69 2.18 8.32
N ALA A 105 4.70 1.56 8.96
CA ALA A 105 4.15 2.05 10.22
C ALA A 105 4.12 0.90 11.23
N LYS A 106 4.69 1.13 12.40
CA LYS A 106 4.70 0.15 13.50
C LYS A 106 3.70 0.63 14.54
N HIS A 107 2.81 -0.28 14.96
CA HIS A 107 1.78 0.05 15.94
C HIS A 107 1.43 -1.20 16.73
N ASP A 108 1.58 -1.14 18.06
CA ASP A 108 1.21 -2.22 18.98
C ASP A 108 1.75 -3.60 18.58
N GLY A 109 3.00 -3.64 18.14
CA GLY A 109 3.66 -4.88 17.73
C GLY A 109 3.27 -5.35 16.32
N CYS A 110 2.44 -4.61 15.63
CA CYS A 110 2.05 -4.90 14.24
C CYS A 110 2.75 -3.92 13.30
N VAL A 111 2.83 -4.29 12.03
CA VAL A 111 3.43 -3.44 10.99
C VAL A 111 2.51 -3.36 9.79
N PHE A 112 2.31 -2.15 9.29
CA PHE A 112 1.77 -1.94 7.95
C PHE A 112 2.91 -1.53 7.03
N GLN A 113 3.00 -2.22 5.91
CA GLN A 113 3.93 -1.87 4.84
C GLN A 113 3.09 -1.45 3.62
N VAL A 114 3.37 -0.27 3.09
CA VAL A 114 2.67 0.23 1.90
C VAL A 114 3.69 0.44 0.79
N MET A 115 3.46 -0.23 -0.33
CA MET A 115 4.27 -0.06 -1.54
C MET A 115 3.46 0.76 -2.52
N ILE A 116 3.91 1.98 -2.80
CA ILE A 116 3.25 2.88 -3.75
C ILE A 116 4.03 2.84 -5.06
N LEU A 117 3.48 2.16 -6.06
CA LEU A 117 4.04 2.19 -7.41
C LEU A 117 3.60 3.51 -8.04
N THR A 118 4.52 4.46 -8.10
CA THR A 118 4.18 5.85 -8.44
C THR A 118 4.06 6.09 -9.94
N LYS A 119 4.69 5.25 -10.75
CA LYS A 119 4.57 5.40 -12.21
C LYS A 119 4.67 4.04 -12.88
N ASN A 120 3.71 3.77 -13.76
CA ASN A 120 3.70 2.56 -14.57
C ASN A 120 3.04 2.90 -15.92
N GLY A 121 3.85 2.90 -16.99
CA GLY A 121 3.36 3.30 -18.29
C GLY A 121 2.85 4.74 -18.30
N GLU A 122 1.59 4.90 -18.67
CA GLU A 122 0.92 6.21 -18.69
C GLU A 122 0.28 6.60 -17.36
N TYR A 123 0.25 5.68 -16.40
CA TYR A 123 -0.37 5.92 -15.09
C TYR A 123 0.66 6.46 -14.11
N GLU A 124 0.29 7.50 -13.38
CA GLU A 124 1.17 8.13 -12.40
C GLU A 124 0.35 8.58 -11.21
N ILE A 125 0.85 8.31 -9.99
CA ILE A 125 0.27 8.75 -8.74
C ILE A 125 1.38 9.27 -7.83
N SER A 126 1.00 10.00 -6.81
CA SER A 126 1.95 10.56 -5.84
C SER A 126 1.38 10.44 -4.43
N LEU A 127 2.27 10.33 -3.45
CA LEU A 127 1.88 10.35 -2.03
C LEU A 127 1.03 11.58 -1.68
N THR A 128 1.20 12.68 -2.39
CA THR A 128 0.47 13.92 -2.13
C THR A 128 -0.89 14.01 -2.84
N ASP A 129 -1.23 13.05 -3.69
CA ASP A 129 -2.53 13.04 -4.36
C ASP A 129 -3.66 12.84 -3.35
N ALA A 130 -4.79 13.52 -3.56
CA ALA A 130 -5.94 13.43 -2.66
C ALA A 130 -6.45 12.00 -2.50
N ASP A 131 -6.47 11.22 -3.58
CA ASP A 131 -6.92 9.83 -3.54
C ASP A 131 -6.00 8.97 -2.67
N VAL A 132 -4.69 9.11 -2.85
CA VAL A 132 -3.69 8.36 -2.06
C VAL A 132 -3.78 8.76 -0.59
N GLN A 133 -3.92 10.05 -0.31
CA GLN A 133 -4.10 10.57 1.06
C GLN A 133 -5.36 9.99 1.70
N SER A 134 -6.45 9.89 0.95
CA SER A 134 -7.71 9.33 1.44
C SER A 134 -7.56 7.85 1.82
N ILE A 135 -6.89 7.07 0.99
CA ILE A 135 -6.63 5.66 1.27
C ILE A 135 -5.85 5.51 2.57
N LEU A 136 -4.74 6.23 2.70
CA LEU A 136 -3.86 6.11 3.87
C LEU A 136 -4.50 6.66 5.14
N THR A 137 -5.25 7.75 5.04
CA THR A 137 -5.95 8.34 6.20
C THR A 137 -7.01 7.38 6.75
N SER A 138 -7.67 6.63 5.88
CA SER A 138 -8.74 5.70 6.26
C SER A 138 -8.25 4.36 6.78
N LEU A 139 -6.98 4.03 6.55
CA LEU A 139 -6.42 2.73 6.92
C LEU A 139 -6.60 2.47 8.42
N THR A 140 -7.31 1.39 8.75
CA THR A 140 -7.64 1.04 10.12
C THR A 140 -7.57 -0.47 10.30
N GLN A 141 -6.82 -0.91 11.29
CA GLN A 141 -6.76 -2.32 11.67
C GLN A 141 -8.11 -2.74 12.24
N THR A 142 -8.63 -3.89 11.81
CA THR A 142 -9.95 -4.38 12.25
C THR A 142 -9.87 -5.50 13.28
N ASN A 143 -8.68 -5.99 13.60
CA ASN A 143 -8.47 -7.04 14.61
C ASN A 143 -7.52 -6.60 15.69
#